data_1692fc687c3404a4638bdd081f6b0c80
#
_entry.id   1692fc687c3404a4638bdd081f6b0c80
#
_cell.length_a   1.000
_cell.length_b   1.000
_cell.length_c   1.000
_cell.angle_alpha   90.00
_cell.angle_beta   90.00
_cell.angle_gamma   90.00
#
_symmetry.space_group_name_H-M   'P 1'
#
loop_
_entity.id
_entity.type
_entity.pdbx_description
1 polymer ?
#
loop_
_entity_poly.entity_id
_entity_poly.type
_entity_poly.pdbx_seq_one_letter_code
_entity_poly.pdbx_strand_id
1 'polypeptide(L)'
;MRRADWGWALLVIVIWGVNFVPMKLGLQELSPLLLSAMRFCLASLPFLLFIRKPASLTWRLLALYGLVQGVGQFGLLFAGLALGMPAGMASVVLQAQAFISMLLGALFLREQPKPWQWMGLIVASAGLGVIAMARGEGSGSMTVIGFVLTLGSAALWSVANLITRHAAKSGPYEPLPFLVWSSNFPIIPLLILSQ
;
A
#
# COMPACT_ATOMS: atom_id res chain seq x y z
N MET A 1 -9.47 -8.36 -23.15
CA MET A 1 -10.19 -7.56 -22.12
C MET A 1 -11.53 -7.14 -22.69
N ARG A 2 -12.61 -7.32 -21.94
CA ARG A 2 -13.95 -6.88 -22.34
C ARG A 2 -14.03 -5.36 -22.20
N ARG A 3 -14.94 -4.69 -22.93
CA ARG A 3 -15.15 -3.23 -22.80
C ARG A 3 -15.45 -2.80 -21.35
N ALA A 4 -16.16 -3.64 -20.62
CA ALA A 4 -16.44 -3.42 -19.18
C ALA A 4 -15.16 -3.41 -18.30
N ASP A 5 -14.14 -4.21 -18.66
CA ASP A 5 -12.89 -4.27 -17.88
C ASP A 5 -12.11 -2.95 -17.94
N TRP A 6 -12.20 -2.23 -19.07
CA TRP A 6 -11.62 -0.89 -19.22
C TRP A 6 -12.31 0.15 -18.35
N GLY A 7 -13.64 0.06 -18.23
CA GLY A 7 -14.41 0.94 -17.34
C GLY A 7 -14.01 0.76 -15.87
N TRP A 8 -13.90 -0.50 -15.43
CA TRP A 8 -13.43 -0.80 -14.07
C TRP A 8 -11.98 -0.38 -13.83
N ALA A 9 -11.09 -0.60 -14.80
CA ALA A 9 -9.70 -0.16 -14.70
C ALA A 9 -9.60 1.36 -14.57
N LEU A 10 -10.35 2.12 -15.38
CA LEU A 10 -10.38 3.59 -15.31
C LEU A 10 -10.93 4.07 -13.96
N LEU A 11 -12.01 3.47 -13.47
CA LEU A 11 -12.60 3.79 -12.15
C LEU A 11 -11.58 3.58 -11.03
N VAL A 12 -10.85 2.46 -11.04
CA VAL A 12 -9.79 2.18 -10.05
C VAL A 12 -8.69 3.24 -10.11
N ILE A 13 -8.22 3.60 -11.31
CA ILE A 13 -7.18 4.63 -11.49
C ILE A 13 -7.63 5.97 -10.92
N VAL A 14 -8.87 6.39 -11.21
CA VAL A 14 -9.43 7.66 -10.72
C VAL A 14 -9.56 7.63 -9.19
N ILE A 15 -10.15 6.57 -8.62
CA ILE A 15 -10.31 6.43 -7.16
C ILE A 15 -8.95 6.45 -6.47
N TRP A 16 -7.95 5.74 -6.99
CA TRP A 16 -6.61 5.72 -6.39
C TRP A 16 -5.90 7.07 -6.48
N GLY A 17 -6.03 7.76 -7.63
CA GLY A 17 -5.45 9.09 -7.79
C GLY A 17 -6.08 10.13 -6.85
N VAL A 18 -7.41 10.16 -6.79
CA VAL A 18 -8.17 11.07 -5.92
C VAL A 18 -7.93 10.76 -4.43
N ASN A 19 -7.66 9.51 -4.06
CA ASN A 19 -7.47 9.10 -2.67
C ASN A 19 -6.36 9.87 -1.92
N PHE A 20 -5.37 10.41 -2.62
CA PHE A 20 -4.31 11.21 -2.00
C PHE A 20 -4.80 12.59 -1.51
N VAL A 21 -5.88 13.11 -2.09
CA VAL A 21 -6.46 14.41 -1.68
C VAL A 21 -7.05 14.34 -0.27
N PRO A 22 -8.02 13.45 0.04
CA PRO A 22 -8.54 13.31 1.39
C PRO A 22 -7.46 12.89 2.41
N MET A 23 -6.45 12.13 2.00
CA MET A 23 -5.31 11.81 2.88
C MET A 23 -4.56 13.07 3.28
N LYS A 24 -4.24 13.94 2.33
CA LYS A 24 -3.56 15.22 2.60
C LYS A 24 -4.40 16.13 3.47
N LEU A 25 -5.70 16.26 3.20
CA LEU A 25 -6.62 17.06 4.01
C LEU A 25 -6.75 16.53 5.43
N GLY A 26 -6.92 15.22 5.59
CA GLY A 26 -7.02 14.58 6.91
C GLY A 26 -5.76 14.77 7.77
N LEU A 27 -4.58 14.83 7.16
CA LEU A 27 -3.32 15.08 7.86
C LEU A 27 -3.15 16.53 8.36
N GLN A 28 -4.01 17.46 7.98
CA GLN A 28 -4.01 18.80 8.53
C GLN A 28 -4.63 18.85 9.94
N GLU A 29 -5.54 17.93 10.23
CA GLU A 29 -6.33 17.89 11.47
C GLU A 29 -5.99 16.71 12.37
N LEU A 30 -5.51 15.61 11.80
CA LEU A 30 -5.32 14.34 12.49
C LEU A 30 -3.87 13.87 12.42
N SER A 31 -3.42 13.16 13.48
CA SER A 31 -2.13 12.49 13.40
C SER A 31 -2.14 11.41 12.32
N PRO A 32 -0.98 11.14 11.67
CA PRO A 32 -0.87 10.18 10.59
C PRO A 32 -1.42 8.79 10.93
N LEU A 33 -1.12 8.33 12.14
CA LEU A 33 -1.52 7.00 12.59
C LEU A 33 -3.00 6.94 12.97
N LEU A 34 -3.54 8.02 13.55
CA LEU A 34 -4.97 8.12 13.84
C LEU A 34 -5.80 8.11 12.55
N LEU A 35 -5.39 8.90 11.56
CA LEU A 35 -6.05 8.92 10.25
C LEU A 35 -6.03 7.53 9.59
N SER A 36 -4.90 6.82 9.68
CA SER A 36 -4.79 5.46 9.19
C SER A 36 -5.73 4.50 9.95
N ALA A 37 -5.80 4.60 11.29
CA ALA A 37 -6.69 3.78 12.10
C ALA A 37 -8.16 4.01 11.73
N MET A 38 -8.60 5.26 11.62
CA MET A 38 -9.97 5.61 11.22
C MET A 38 -10.33 5.05 9.84
N ARG A 39 -9.40 5.10 8.89
CA ARG A 39 -9.59 4.51 7.58
C ARG A 39 -9.85 3.00 7.66
N PHE A 40 -9.08 2.27 8.48
CA PHE A 40 -9.27 0.83 8.66
C PHE A 40 -10.56 0.52 9.43
N CYS A 41 -10.93 1.33 10.41
CA CYS A 41 -12.23 1.22 11.10
C CYS A 41 -13.39 1.31 10.09
N LEU A 42 -13.40 2.33 9.24
CA LEU A 42 -14.45 2.54 8.24
C LEU A 42 -14.47 1.45 7.17
N ALA A 43 -13.30 0.93 6.79
CA ALA A 43 -13.17 -0.10 5.76
C ALA A 43 -13.54 -1.50 6.26
N SER A 44 -13.61 -1.72 7.59
CA SER A 44 -13.85 -3.06 8.13
C SER A 44 -15.07 -3.16 9.03
N LEU A 45 -15.17 -2.36 10.11
CA LEU A 45 -16.17 -2.54 11.15
C LEU A 45 -17.61 -2.60 10.64
N PRO A 46 -18.08 -1.71 9.74
CA PRO A 46 -19.45 -1.78 9.22
C PRO A 46 -19.73 -3.08 8.44
N PHE A 47 -18.70 -3.61 7.79
CA PHE A 47 -18.84 -4.77 6.91
C PHE A 47 -18.74 -6.10 7.65
N LEU A 48 -18.16 -6.14 8.86
CA LEU A 48 -18.08 -7.36 9.67
C LEU A 48 -19.45 -7.95 10.00
N LEU A 49 -20.49 -7.11 10.09
CA LEU A 49 -21.86 -7.54 10.34
C LEU A 49 -22.46 -8.32 9.17
N PHE A 50 -21.99 -8.06 7.95
CA PHE A 50 -22.55 -8.61 6.71
C PHE A 50 -21.64 -9.64 6.05
N ILE A 51 -20.33 -9.58 6.30
CA ILE A 51 -19.34 -10.39 5.61
C ILE A 51 -18.74 -11.41 6.57
N ARG A 52 -19.02 -12.69 6.32
CA ARG A 52 -18.48 -13.80 7.13
C ARG A 52 -17.02 -14.05 6.78
N LYS A 53 -16.22 -14.39 7.78
CA LYS A 53 -14.84 -14.81 7.58
C LYS A 53 -14.79 -16.11 6.76
N PRO A 54 -14.01 -16.17 5.67
CA PRO A 54 -13.82 -17.40 4.93
C PRO A 54 -13.12 -18.47 5.78
N ALA A 55 -13.66 -19.68 5.78
CA ALA A 55 -13.08 -20.79 6.54
C ALA A 55 -11.66 -21.19 6.06
N SER A 56 -11.38 -20.95 4.76
CA SER A 56 -10.08 -21.22 4.13
C SER A 56 -8.94 -20.33 4.63
N LEU A 57 -9.25 -19.17 5.26
CA LEU A 57 -8.26 -18.21 5.71
C LEU A 57 -7.96 -18.34 7.20
N THR A 58 -6.70 -18.54 7.53
CA THR A 58 -6.24 -18.61 8.92
C THR A 58 -6.16 -17.22 9.55
N TRP A 59 -6.40 -17.12 10.86
CA TRP A 59 -6.23 -15.88 11.61
C TRP A 59 -4.82 -15.30 11.52
N ARG A 60 -3.81 -16.19 11.49
CA ARG A 60 -2.39 -15.80 11.34
C ARG A 60 -2.13 -15.08 10.02
N LEU A 61 -2.71 -15.57 8.92
CA LEU A 61 -2.55 -14.96 7.61
C LEU A 61 -3.23 -13.59 7.54
N LEU A 62 -4.46 -13.49 8.07
CA LEU A 62 -5.21 -12.23 8.13
C LEU A 62 -4.48 -11.19 9.00
N ALA A 63 -3.96 -11.60 10.16
CA ALA A 63 -3.18 -10.74 11.05
C ALA A 63 -1.88 -10.28 10.38
N LEU A 64 -1.12 -11.21 9.80
CA LEU A 64 0.15 -10.88 9.13
C LEU A 64 -0.07 -9.87 8.00
N TYR A 65 -1.03 -10.14 7.12
CA TYR A 65 -1.37 -9.21 6.05
C TYR A 65 -1.85 -7.86 6.60
N GLY A 66 -2.79 -7.87 7.55
CA GLY A 66 -3.36 -6.65 8.12
C GLY A 66 -2.29 -5.79 8.82
N LEU A 67 -1.38 -6.37 9.57
CA LEU A 67 -0.28 -5.64 10.23
C LEU A 67 0.73 -5.10 9.22
N VAL A 68 1.16 -5.91 8.25
CA VAL A 68 2.11 -5.47 7.22
C VAL A 68 1.50 -4.37 6.36
N GLN A 69 0.26 -4.55 5.91
CA GLN A 69 -0.44 -3.59 5.06
C GLN A 69 -0.88 -2.35 5.85
N GLY A 70 -1.48 -2.53 7.03
CA GLY A 70 -2.08 -1.45 7.80
C GLY A 70 -1.06 -0.66 8.62
N VAL A 71 -0.37 -1.31 9.53
CA VAL A 71 0.61 -0.63 10.40
C VAL A 71 1.87 -0.30 9.62
N GLY A 72 2.40 -1.26 8.89
CA GLY A 72 3.64 -1.07 8.14
C GLY A 72 3.44 -0.13 6.95
N GLN A 73 2.75 -0.57 5.93
CA GLN A 73 2.67 0.15 4.65
C GLN A 73 1.95 1.50 4.81
N PHE A 74 0.72 1.52 5.35
CA PHE A 74 -0.01 2.78 5.50
C PHE A 74 0.56 3.67 6.60
N GLY A 75 1.06 3.10 7.70
CA GLY A 75 1.72 3.86 8.75
C GLY A 75 2.94 4.62 8.20
N LEU A 76 3.81 3.96 7.45
CA LEU A 76 4.97 4.62 6.81
C LEU A 76 4.54 5.64 5.75
N LEU A 77 3.51 5.35 4.96
CA LEU A 77 3.01 6.29 3.96
C LEU A 77 2.50 7.58 4.60
N PHE A 78 1.63 7.48 5.59
CA PHE A 78 1.07 8.65 6.27
C PHE A 78 2.15 9.43 7.03
N ALA A 79 3.07 8.73 7.70
CA ALA A 79 4.22 9.37 8.33
C ALA A 79 5.11 10.09 7.29
N GLY A 80 5.34 9.47 6.13
CA GLY A 80 6.09 10.09 5.03
C GLY A 80 5.43 11.37 4.52
N LEU A 81 4.10 11.35 4.32
CA LEU A 81 3.32 12.54 3.92
C LEU A 81 3.40 13.65 4.98
N ALA A 82 3.25 13.31 6.26
CA ALA A 82 3.34 14.26 7.37
C ALA A 82 4.74 14.87 7.52
N LEU A 83 5.77 14.11 7.20
CA LEU A 83 7.18 14.54 7.29
C LEU A 83 7.71 15.16 5.98
N GLY A 84 6.82 15.61 5.09
CA GLY A 84 7.17 16.43 3.95
C GLY A 84 7.31 15.67 2.62
N MET A 85 6.66 14.52 2.47
CA MET A 85 6.49 13.90 1.16
C MET A 85 5.30 14.52 0.43
N PRO A 86 5.47 15.18 -0.73
CA PRO A 86 4.34 15.70 -1.49
C PRO A 86 3.43 14.57 -1.99
N ALA A 87 2.11 14.72 -1.87
CA ALA A 87 1.14 13.66 -2.19
C ALA A 87 1.27 13.15 -3.64
N GLY A 88 1.50 14.07 -4.60
CA GLY A 88 1.73 13.69 -6.00
C GLY A 88 3.00 12.87 -6.18
N MET A 89 4.10 13.24 -5.50
CA MET A 89 5.35 12.47 -5.53
C MET A 89 5.20 11.12 -4.82
N ALA A 90 4.46 11.06 -3.72
CA ALA A 90 4.18 9.81 -3.01
C ALA A 90 3.50 8.80 -3.93
N SER A 91 2.54 9.23 -4.76
CA SER A 91 1.84 8.35 -5.71
C SER A 91 2.77 7.72 -6.73
N VAL A 92 3.81 8.45 -7.16
CA VAL A 92 4.82 7.96 -8.11
C VAL A 92 5.81 7.02 -7.41
N VAL A 93 6.35 7.42 -6.24
CA VAL A 93 7.32 6.62 -5.49
C VAL A 93 6.71 5.30 -5.02
N LEU A 94 5.44 5.29 -4.63
CA LEU A 94 4.72 4.05 -4.27
C LEU A 94 4.68 3.02 -5.41
N GLN A 95 4.78 3.43 -6.67
CA GLN A 95 4.83 2.50 -7.80
C GLN A 95 6.09 1.62 -7.80
N ALA A 96 7.12 1.99 -7.03
CA ALA A 96 8.27 1.11 -6.78
C ALA A 96 7.85 -0.26 -6.26
N GLN A 97 6.68 -0.36 -5.60
CA GLN A 97 6.11 -1.63 -5.14
C GLN A 97 5.99 -2.68 -6.26
N ALA A 98 5.74 -2.28 -7.51
CA ALA A 98 5.61 -3.22 -8.61
C ALA A 98 6.94 -3.94 -8.89
N PHE A 99 8.04 -3.20 -8.87
CA PHE A 99 9.38 -3.72 -9.11
C PHE A 99 9.90 -4.52 -7.93
N ILE A 100 9.68 -4.04 -6.71
CA ILE A 100 10.03 -4.76 -5.48
C ILE A 100 9.23 -6.07 -5.41
N SER A 101 7.93 -6.05 -5.76
CA SER A 101 7.09 -7.26 -5.83
C SER A 101 7.62 -8.27 -6.85
N MET A 102 8.14 -7.82 -8.00
CA MET A 102 8.78 -8.67 -8.99
C MET A 102 10.05 -9.34 -8.42
N LEU A 103 10.90 -8.57 -7.74
CA LEU A 103 12.13 -9.09 -7.11
C LEU A 103 11.80 -10.09 -6.00
N LEU A 104 10.82 -9.78 -5.13
CA LEU A 104 10.37 -10.70 -4.09
C LEU A 104 9.73 -11.97 -4.68
N GLY A 105 8.96 -11.85 -5.78
CA GLY A 105 8.41 -12.98 -6.50
C GLY A 105 9.49 -13.89 -7.08
N ALA A 106 10.53 -13.32 -7.68
CA ALA A 106 11.68 -14.08 -8.17
C ALA A 106 12.42 -14.80 -7.04
N LEU A 107 12.64 -14.10 -5.91
CA LEU A 107 13.43 -14.63 -4.80
C LEU A 107 12.66 -15.69 -3.99
N PHE A 108 11.43 -15.42 -3.61
CA PHE A 108 10.66 -16.27 -2.68
C PHE A 108 9.70 -17.25 -3.38
N LEU A 109 9.17 -16.88 -4.54
CA LEU A 109 8.22 -17.72 -5.28
C LEU A 109 8.86 -18.45 -6.47
N ARG A 110 10.18 -18.22 -6.70
CA ARG A 110 10.95 -18.77 -7.84
C ARG A 110 10.32 -18.40 -9.19
N GLU A 111 9.66 -17.24 -9.27
CA GLU A 111 9.18 -16.69 -10.54
C GLU A 111 10.38 -16.29 -11.41
N GLN A 112 10.25 -16.46 -12.72
CA GLN A 112 11.30 -16.07 -13.66
C GLN A 112 10.89 -14.78 -14.38
N PRO A 113 11.40 -13.60 -13.96
CA PRO A 113 11.11 -12.35 -14.63
C PRO A 113 11.65 -12.38 -16.07
N LYS A 114 10.84 -11.90 -17.01
CA LYS A 114 11.22 -11.82 -18.42
C LYS A 114 12.21 -10.67 -18.64
N PRO A 115 13.07 -10.73 -19.69
CA PRO A 115 14.10 -9.71 -19.94
C PRO A 115 13.58 -8.27 -19.96
N TRP A 116 12.39 -8.03 -20.54
CA TRP A 116 11.79 -6.69 -20.56
C TRP A 116 11.37 -6.18 -19.19
N GLN A 117 11.08 -7.07 -18.22
CA GLN A 117 10.79 -6.69 -16.83
C GLN A 117 12.06 -6.17 -16.14
N TRP A 118 13.22 -6.77 -16.42
CA TRP A 118 14.51 -6.27 -15.95
C TRP A 118 14.83 -4.89 -16.54
N MET A 119 14.55 -4.69 -17.83
CA MET A 119 14.70 -3.36 -18.47
C MET A 119 13.79 -2.33 -17.78
N GLY A 120 12.53 -2.69 -17.53
CA GLY A 120 11.60 -1.85 -16.78
C GLY A 120 12.10 -1.50 -15.38
N LEU A 121 12.69 -2.45 -14.66
CA LEU A 121 13.32 -2.22 -13.35
C LEU A 121 14.45 -1.19 -13.42
N ILE A 122 15.35 -1.31 -14.42
CA ILE A 122 16.47 -0.38 -14.60
C ILE A 122 15.95 1.04 -14.86
N VAL A 123 15.00 1.20 -15.79
CA VAL A 123 14.41 2.51 -16.12
C VAL A 123 13.71 3.12 -14.91
N ALA A 124 12.93 2.33 -14.18
CA ALA A 124 12.23 2.80 -12.99
C ALA A 124 13.19 3.17 -11.84
N SER A 125 14.26 2.38 -11.65
CA SER A 125 15.29 2.69 -10.64
C SER A 125 16.02 3.98 -10.98
N ALA A 126 16.34 4.21 -12.26
CA ALA A 126 16.90 5.48 -12.73
C ALA A 126 15.95 6.65 -12.49
N GLY A 127 14.64 6.48 -12.81
CA GLY A 127 13.61 7.48 -12.54
C GLY A 127 13.46 7.82 -11.05
N LEU A 128 13.47 6.81 -10.18
CA LEU A 128 13.47 7.03 -8.72
C LEU A 128 14.72 7.75 -8.25
N GLY A 129 15.89 7.44 -8.85
CA GLY A 129 17.14 8.15 -8.58
C GLY A 129 17.04 9.64 -8.94
N VAL A 130 16.49 9.96 -10.11
CA VAL A 130 16.24 11.35 -10.54
C VAL A 130 15.30 12.06 -9.55
N ILE A 131 14.20 11.40 -9.14
CA ILE A 131 13.27 11.94 -8.16
C ILE A 131 13.97 12.19 -6.81
N ALA A 132 14.79 11.25 -6.35
CA ALA A 132 15.54 11.39 -5.10
C ALA A 132 16.55 12.54 -5.12
N MET A 133 17.07 12.88 -6.30
CA MET A 133 18.02 13.99 -6.51
C MET A 133 17.29 15.33 -6.74
N ALA A 134 16.09 15.32 -7.25
CA ALA A 134 15.27 16.51 -7.53
C ALA A 134 14.66 17.09 -6.23
N ARG A 135 15.53 17.48 -5.29
CA ARG A 135 15.13 18.17 -4.07
C ARG A 135 14.83 19.62 -4.42
N GLY A 136 13.55 19.96 -4.48
CA GLY A 136 13.17 21.37 -4.64
C GLY A 136 13.53 22.18 -3.39
N GLU A 137 13.95 23.42 -3.56
CA GLU A 137 14.06 24.40 -2.47
C GLU A 137 12.72 25.15 -2.38
N GLY A 138 12.09 25.17 -1.19
CA GLY A 138 10.85 25.91 -0.95
C GLY A 138 9.77 25.13 -0.23
N SER A 139 8.64 25.82 0.04
CA SER A 139 7.47 25.22 0.67
C SER A 139 6.84 24.17 -0.27
N GLY A 140 6.87 22.91 0.15
CA GLY A 140 6.40 21.76 -0.65
C GLY A 140 7.52 20.94 -1.29
N SER A 141 8.80 21.22 -0.98
CA SER A 141 9.94 20.39 -1.36
C SER A 141 9.88 19.04 -0.65
N MET A 142 10.28 18.00 -1.38
CA MET A 142 10.33 16.64 -0.84
C MET A 142 11.48 16.49 0.18
N THR A 143 11.15 16.04 1.39
CA THR A 143 12.16 15.71 2.40
C THR A 143 12.76 14.33 2.16
N VAL A 144 14.01 14.14 2.55
CA VAL A 144 14.68 12.82 2.47
C VAL A 144 13.96 11.78 3.31
N ILE A 145 13.54 12.17 4.52
CA ILE A 145 12.83 11.25 5.41
C ILE A 145 11.46 10.86 4.83
N GLY A 146 10.73 11.81 4.25
CA GLY A 146 9.46 11.53 3.57
C GLY A 146 9.62 10.57 2.39
N PHE A 147 10.69 10.75 1.59
CA PHE A 147 11.02 9.84 0.50
C PHE A 147 11.35 8.44 1.00
N VAL A 148 12.22 8.31 2.00
CA VAL A 148 12.66 7.01 2.55
C VAL A 148 11.46 6.26 3.17
N LEU A 149 10.60 6.96 3.91
CA LEU A 149 9.40 6.36 4.50
C LEU A 149 8.40 5.90 3.42
N THR A 150 8.22 6.70 2.36
CA THR A 150 7.35 6.32 1.24
C THR A 150 7.91 5.13 0.47
N LEU A 151 9.22 5.06 0.27
CA LEU A 151 9.87 3.90 -0.36
C LEU A 151 9.77 2.65 0.53
N GLY A 152 9.94 2.79 1.86
CA GLY A 152 9.70 1.73 2.84
C GLY A 152 8.24 1.24 2.81
N SER A 153 7.29 2.16 2.65
CA SER A 153 5.88 1.84 2.44
C SER A 153 5.69 0.98 1.18
N ALA A 154 6.30 1.34 0.05
CA ALA A 154 6.25 0.56 -1.19
C ALA A 154 6.84 -0.85 -1.00
N ALA A 155 7.92 -0.99 -0.23
CA ALA A 155 8.51 -2.28 0.10
C ALA A 155 7.57 -3.16 0.93
N LEU A 156 6.92 -2.61 1.96
CA LEU A 156 5.94 -3.34 2.76
C LEU A 156 4.67 -3.68 1.97
N TRP A 157 4.26 -2.82 1.05
CA TRP A 157 3.19 -3.18 0.10
C TRP A 157 3.58 -4.39 -0.75
N SER A 158 4.83 -4.46 -1.19
CA SER A 158 5.33 -5.61 -1.94
C SER A 158 5.33 -6.89 -1.10
N VAL A 159 5.66 -6.80 0.19
CA VAL A 159 5.54 -7.93 1.13
C VAL A 159 4.08 -8.34 1.29
N ALA A 160 3.14 -7.41 1.41
CA ALA A 160 1.72 -7.70 1.46
C ALA A 160 1.23 -8.42 0.19
N ASN A 161 1.69 -7.98 -0.99
CA ASN A 161 1.44 -8.67 -2.26
C ASN A 161 1.99 -10.11 -2.27
N LEU A 162 3.17 -10.33 -1.69
CA LEU A 162 3.74 -11.67 -1.57
C LEU A 162 2.89 -12.57 -0.66
N ILE A 163 2.39 -12.04 0.45
CA ILE A 163 1.49 -12.74 1.37
C ILE A 163 0.21 -13.16 0.65
N THR A 164 -0.42 -12.27 -0.13
CA THR A 164 -1.63 -12.59 -0.89
C THR A 164 -1.40 -13.62 -1.99
N ARG A 165 -0.26 -13.54 -2.69
CA ARG A 165 0.12 -14.55 -3.68
C ARG A 165 0.34 -15.93 -3.04
N HIS A 166 0.97 -15.96 -1.88
CA HIS A 166 1.14 -17.20 -1.12
C HIS A 166 -0.22 -17.77 -0.66
N ALA A 167 -1.12 -16.92 -0.16
CA ALA A 167 -2.48 -17.31 0.22
C ALA A 167 -3.26 -17.91 -0.96
N ALA A 168 -3.16 -17.30 -2.14
CA ALA A 168 -3.83 -17.78 -3.36
C ALA A 168 -3.34 -19.16 -3.82
N LYS A 169 -2.09 -19.53 -3.52
CA LYS A 169 -1.57 -20.88 -3.79
C LYS A 169 -2.14 -21.95 -2.85
N SER A 170 -2.57 -21.55 -1.66
CA SER A 170 -3.13 -22.47 -0.65
C SER A 170 -4.62 -22.78 -0.87
N GLY A 171 -5.29 -22.12 -1.82
CA GLY A 171 -6.67 -22.36 -2.20
C GLY A 171 -7.39 -21.08 -2.64
N PRO A 172 -8.54 -21.21 -3.29
CA PRO A 172 -9.34 -20.05 -3.70
C PRO A 172 -9.88 -19.32 -2.48
N TYR A 173 -9.80 -18.00 -2.48
CA TYR A 173 -10.41 -17.14 -1.48
C TYR A 173 -11.05 -15.92 -2.14
N GLU A 174 -12.09 -15.40 -1.51
CA GLU A 174 -12.75 -14.20 -1.97
C GLU A 174 -12.00 -12.95 -1.48
N PRO A 175 -11.60 -12.04 -2.38
CA PRO A 175 -10.81 -10.85 -2.00
C PRO A 175 -11.51 -9.92 -1.01
N LEU A 176 -12.82 -9.71 -1.14
CA LEU A 176 -13.56 -8.78 -0.28
C LEU A 176 -13.59 -9.24 1.19
N PRO A 177 -14.01 -10.48 1.52
CA PRO A 177 -13.90 -10.99 2.89
C PRO A 177 -12.47 -10.97 3.43
N PHE A 178 -11.47 -11.29 2.60
CA PHE A 178 -10.06 -11.22 3.01
C PHE A 178 -9.68 -9.80 3.45
N LEU A 179 -10.00 -8.78 2.64
CA LEU A 179 -9.70 -7.39 2.96
C LEU A 179 -10.43 -6.90 4.20
N VAL A 180 -11.73 -7.18 4.32
CA VAL A 180 -12.52 -6.75 5.48
C VAL A 180 -11.97 -7.34 6.77
N TRP A 181 -11.71 -8.63 6.80
CA TRP A 181 -11.23 -9.30 8.02
C TRP A 181 -9.78 -8.96 8.36
N SER A 182 -8.90 -8.82 7.39
CA SER A 182 -7.52 -8.40 7.63
C SER A 182 -7.40 -6.95 8.08
N SER A 183 -8.30 -6.07 7.64
CA SER A 183 -8.33 -4.65 7.99
C SER A 183 -8.65 -4.38 9.46
N ASN A 184 -9.10 -5.37 10.24
CA ASN A 184 -9.32 -5.21 11.68
C ASN A 184 -8.03 -5.20 12.49
N PHE A 185 -7.02 -5.96 12.06
CA PHE A 185 -5.80 -6.13 12.85
C PHE A 185 -4.95 -4.88 13.04
N PRO A 186 -4.84 -3.95 12.07
CA PRO A 186 -4.08 -2.73 12.27
C PRO A 186 -4.76 -1.68 13.16
N ILE A 187 -6.07 -1.77 13.41
CA ILE A 187 -6.83 -0.73 14.11
C ILE A 187 -6.24 -0.46 15.50
N ILE A 188 -6.16 -1.49 16.34
CA ILE A 188 -5.68 -1.36 17.72
C ILE A 188 -4.23 -0.89 17.78
N PRO A 189 -3.26 -1.52 17.07
CA PRO A 189 -1.89 -1.03 17.06
C PRO A 189 -1.75 0.43 16.59
N LEU A 190 -2.49 0.83 15.55
CA LEU A 190 -2.44 2.21 15.06
C LEU A 190 -3.01 3.21 16.06
N LEU A 191 -4.09 2.86 16.78
CA LEU A 191 -4.65 3.70 17.83
C LEU A 191 -3.69 3.84 19.02
N ILE A 192 -3.02 2.78 19.41
CA ILE A 192 -2.02 2.82 20.49
C ILE A 192 -0.83 3.69 20.10
N LEU A 193 -0.33 3.53 18.87
CA LEU A 193 0.82 4.28 18.36
C LEU A 193 0.48 5.75 18.01
N SER A 194 -0.81 6.11 17.96
CA SER A 194 -1.25 7.47 17.65
C SER A 194 -1.31 8.40 18.85
N GLN A 195 -1.12 7.85 20.07
CA GLN A 195 -1.11 8.63 21.33
C GLN A 195 0.24 9.32 21.50
#